data_f1d1b7860f3b008b22dc24947fb41f5a
#
_entry.id   f1d1b7860f3b008b22dc24947fb41f5a
#
_cell.length_a   1.000
_cell.length_b   1.000
_cell.length_c   1.000
_cell.angle_alpha   90.00
_cell.angle_beta   90.00
_cell.angle_gamma   90.00
#
_symmetry.space_group_name_H-M   'P 1'
#
loop_
_entity.id
_entity.type
_entity.pdbx_description
1 polymer ?
#
loop_
_entity_poly.entity_id
_entity_poly.type
_entity_poly.pdbx_seq_one_letter_code
_entity_poly.pdbx_strand_id
1 'polypeptide(L)'
;LQNIPIRTELGSQLRAYFIAKPGCVLVDADYSQIELRILAHITGDEHMQQAFLNGEDIHRSTAAKIYGIPQSEVTPRLRSSAKAINFGIMYGKGAYSLAKDIGVSVKEADAFLKNYLAAFPNVSGYMDKTIADAKANGYVSTLFGRRRALPELASSNFNVRSSGERLARNTPTQGTADDAIKPANVAGWKPVGAGKK
;
A
#
# COMPACT_ATOMS: atom_id res chain seq x y z
N LEU A 1 12.97 7.89 -11.57
CA LEU A 1 13.45 8.33 -10.25
C LEU A 1 12.98 7.43 -9.10
N GLN A 2 11.73 6.94 -9.11
CA GLN A 2 11.17 6.11 -8.04
C GLN A 2 11.99 4.83 -7.76
N ASN A 3 12.58 4.23 -8.78
CA ASN A 3 13.32 2.97 -8.66
C ASN A 3 14.82 3.16 -8.31
N ILE A 4 15.28 4.40 -8.17
CA ILE A 4 16.65 4.66 -7.73
C ILE A 4 16.71 4.43 -6.21
N PRO A 5 17.56 3.51 -5.71
CA PRO A 5 17.64 3.20 -4.29
C PRO A 5 18.09 4.43 -3.50
N ILE A 6 17.30 4.84 -2.48
CA ILE A 6 17.65 5.97 -1.60
C ILE A 6 18.32 5.54 -0.30
N ARG A 7 18.27 4.24 0.01
CA ARG A 7 18.83 3.69 1.26
C ARG A 7 20.30 3.31 1.15
N THR A 8 20.84 3.31 -0.06
CA THR A 8 22.27 3.07 -0.30
C THR A 8 22.95 4.40 -0.59
N GLU A 9 24.19 4.56 -0.16
CA GLU A 9 25.00 5.78 -0.38
C GLU A 9 25.09 6.10 -1.88
N LEU A 10 25.44 5.11 -2.71
CA LEU A 10 25.53 5.28 -4.16
C LEU A 10 24.19 5.68 -4.80
N GLY A 11 23.08 5.07 -4.37
CA GLY A 11 21.74 5.41 -4.88
C GLY A 11 21.32 6.83 -4.50
N SER A 12 21.65 7.28 -3.28
CA SER A 12 21.42 8.65 -2.85
C SER A 12 22.21 9.64 -3.69
N GLN A 13 23.49 9.36 -3.97
CA GLN A 13 24.34 10.19 -4.83
C GLN A 13 23.79 10.28 -6.27
N LEU A 14 23.29 9.17 -6.83
CA LEU A 14 22.71 9.16 -8.18
C LEU A 14 21.54 10.14 -8.33
N ARG A 15 20.76 10.39 -7.28
CA ARG A 15 19.65 11.35 -7.34
C ARG A 15 20.14 12.79 -7.52
N ALA A 16 21.31 13.14 -7.03
CA ALA A 16 21.88 14.46 -7.18
C ALA A 16 22.23 14.85 -8.63
N TYR A 17 22.34 13.85 -9.53
CA TYR A 17 22.58 14.11 -10.96
C TYR A 17 21.31 14.54 -11.72
N PHE A 18 20.12 14.38 -11.13
CA PHE A 18 18.89 14.88 -11.74
C PHE A 18 18.69 16.34 -11.34
N ILE A 19 19.09 17.22 -12.21
CA ILE A 19 18.99 18.67 -12.03
C ILE A 19 17.95 19.25 -12.99
N ALA A 20 17.27 20.32 -12.58
CA ALA A 20 16.38 21.04 -13.46
C ALA A 20 17.15 21.75 -14.57
N LYS A 21 16.55 21.87 -15.76
CA LYS A 21 17.06 22.72 -16.83
C LYS A 21 17.13 24.19 -16.33
N PRO A 22 18.09 25.01 -16.78
CA PRO A 22 18.11 26.43 -16.46
C PRO A 22 16.76 27.12 -16.70
N GLY A 23 16.26 27.84 -15.69
CA GLY A 23 14.94 28.48 -15.72
C GLY A 23 13.77 27.55 -15.38
N CYS A 24 14.02 26.28 -15.04
CA CYS A 24 13.02 25.31 -14.61
C CYS A 24 13.28 24.84 -13.17
N VAL A 25 12.27 24.24 -12.56
CA VAL A 25 12.38 23.58 -11.24
C VAL A 25 11.93 22.13 -11.37
N LEU A 26 12.46 21.26 -10.51
CA LEU A 26 11.91 19.92 -10.29
C LEU A 26 10.76 20.03 -9.30
N VAL A 27 9.61 19.47 -9.65
CA VAL A 27 8.47 19.37 -8.75
C VAL A 27 8.35 17.92 -8.34
N ASP A 28 8.39 17.66 -7.03
CA ASP A 28 8.10 16.37 -6.42
C ASP A 28 6.78 16.50 -5.66
N ALA A 29 5.82 15.64 -5.99
CA ALA A 29 4.52 15.60 -5.35
C ALA A 29 4.17 14.14 -5.05
N ASP A 30 3.94 13.83 -3.77
CA ASP A 30 3.57 12.51 -3.30
C ASP A 30 2.21 12.55 -2.60
N TYR A 31 1.39 11.54 -2.88
CA TYR A 31 0.15 11.33 -2.16
C TYR A 31 0.42 10.57 -0.86
N SER A 32 0.19 11.23 0.27
CA SER A 32 0.34 10.60 1.58
C SER A 32 -0.54 9.35 1.69
N GLN A 33 0.10 8.18 1.68
CA GLN A 33 -0.52 6.86 1.96
C GLN A 33 -1.71 6.52 1.05
N ILE A 34 -1.65 6.88 -0.23
CA ILE A 34 -2.76 6.73 -1.19
C ILE A 34 -3.34 5.31 -1.21
N GLU A 35 -2.50 4.28 -1.18
CA GLU A 35 -2.95 2.89 -1.23
C GLU A 35 -3.78 2.50 0.00
N LEU A 36 -3.40 2.95 1.21
CA LEU A 36 -4.17 2.70 2.42
C LEU A 36 -5.48 3.49 2.45
N ARG A 37 -5.51 4.69 1.87
CA ARG A 37 -6.74 5.48 1.71
C ARG A 37 -7.70 4.79 0.75
N ILE A 38 -7.18 4.26 -0.35
CA ILE A 38 -7.97 3.47 -1.31
C ILE A 38 -8.48 2.20 -0.65
N LEU A 39 -7.64 1.49 0.12
CA LEU A 39 -8.06 0.31 0.86
C LEU A 39 -9.19 0.63 1.83
N ALA A 40 -9.07 1.69 2.64
CA ALA A 40 -10.10 2.15 3.55
C ALA A 40 -11.43 2.47 2.83
N HIS A 41 -11.34 3.08 1.64
CA HIS A 41 -12.49 3.40 0.81
C HIS A 41 -13.17 2.13 0.25
N ILE A 42 -12.40 1.22 -0.36
CA ILE A 42 -12.94 0.01 -1.00
C ILE A 42 -13.54 -0.94 0.03
N THR A 43 -12.89 -1.08 1.19
CA THR A 43 -13.35 -2.01 2.24
C THR A 43 -14.47 -1.45 3.08
N GLY A 44 -14.69 -0.13 3.06
CA GLY A 44 -15.62 0.53 3.96
C GLY A 44 -15.23 0.38 5.44
N ASP A 45 -13.95 0.15 5.76
CA ASP A 45 -13.50 0.00 7.14
C ASP A 45 -13.57 1.34 7.87
N GLU A 46 -14.55 1.46 8.78
CA GLU A 46 -14.85 2.71 9.49
C GLU A 46 -13.67 3.21 10.32
N HIS A 47 -12.92 2.29 10.95
CA HIS A 47 -11.77 2.69 11.75
C HIS A 47 -10.67 3.33 10.90
N MET A 48 -10.35 2.71 9.74
CA MET A 48 -9.39 3.29 8.82
C MET A 48 -9.87 4.62 8.24
N GLN A 49 -11.16 4.69 7.88
CA GLN A 49 -11.75 5.92 7.35
C GLN A 49 -11.69 7.06 8.37
N GLN A 50 -12.11 6.81 9.62
CA GLN A 50 -12.08 7.82 10.69
C GLN A 50 -10.65 8.26 11.00
N ALA A 51 -9.68 7.35 11.06
CA ALA A 51 -8.29 7.72 11.26
C ALA A 51 -7.79 8.71 10.19
N PHE A 52 -8.14 8.47 8.91
CA PHE A 52 -7.79 9.40 7.84
C PHE A 52 -8.55 10.72 7.88
N LEU A 53 -9.83 10.72 8.22
CA LEU A 53 -10.65 11.93 8.33
C LEU A 53 -10.19 12.81 9.48
N ASN A 54 -9.75 12.21 10.59
CA ASN A 54 -9.21 12.91 11.74
C ASN A 54 -7.76 13.39 11.55
N GLY A 55 -7.12 13.06 10.42
CA GLY A 55 -5.71 13.39 10.19
C GLY A 55 -4.73 12.59 11.06
N GLU A 56 -5.18 11.43 11.60
CA GLU A 56 -4.35 10.59 12.43
C GLU A 56 -3.26 9.87 11.63
N ASP A 57 -2.17 9.52 12.31
CA ASP A 57 -1.15 8.63 11.76
C ASP A 57 -1.70 7.19 11.73
N ILE A 58 -2.14 6.74 10.55
CA ILE A 58 -2.74 5.40 10.37
C ILE A 58 -1.82 4.27 10.87
N HIS A 59 -0.50 4.40 10.76
CA HIS A 59 0.41 3.37 11.25
C HIS A 59 0.48 3.36 12.78
N ARG A 60 0.37 4.52 13.41
CA ARG A 60 0.27 4.64 14.88
C ARG A 60 -1.07 4.11 15.37
N SER A 61 -2.16 4.48 14.73
CA SER A 61 -3.51 3.98 15.02
C SER A 61 -3.59 2.45 14.87
N THR A 62 -3.04 1.91 13.78
CA THR A 62 -2.94 0.46 13.57
C THR A 62 -2.11 -0.22 14.67
N ALA A 63 -0.95 0.35 15.05
CA ALA A 63 -0.13 -0.21 16.12
C ALA A 63 -0.91 -0.25 17.44
N ALA A 64 -1.54 0.84 17.83
CA ALA A 64 -2.36 0.90 19.04
C ALA A 64 -3.41 -0.23 19.07
N LYS A 65 -4.08 -0.45 17.95
CA LYS A 65 -5.14 -1.47 17.82
C LYS A 65 -4.58 -2.90 17.85
N ILE A 66 -3.48 -3.18 17.15
CA ILE A 66 -2.87 -4.52 17.09
C ILE A 66 -2.27 -4.93 18.44
N TYR A 67 -1.61 -3.98 19.12
CA TYR A 67 -0.93 -4.24 20.40
C TYR A 67 -1.83 -4.01 21.62
N GLY A 68 -3.05 -3.48 21.44
CA GLY A 68 -3.99 -3.20 22.53
C GLY A 68 -3.50 -2.12 23.50
N ILE A 69 -2.80 -1.11 23.01
CA ILE A 69 -2.23 0.00 23.79
C ILE A 69 -2.75 1.35 23.32
N PRO A 70 -2.75 2.38 24.17
CA PRO A 70 -3.06 3.75 23.75
C PRO A 70 -2.10 4.26 22.66
N GLN A 71 -2.58 5.13 21.78
CA GLN A 71 -1.73 5.72 20.72
C GLN A 71 -0.52 6.49 21.28
N SER A 72 -0.64 7.07 22.48
CA SER A 72 0.44 7.77 23.20
C SER A 72 1.62 6.86 23.57
N GLU A 73 1.36 5.58 23.76
CA GLU A 73 2.37 4.58 24.12
C GLU A 73 3.02 3.90 22.92
N VAL A 74 2.54 4.21 21.70
CA VAL A 74 3.12 3.64 20.48
C VAL A 74 4.50 4.24 20.21
N THR A 75 5.52 3.42 20.42
CA THR A 75 6.91 3.78 20.14
C THR A 75 7.19 3.87 18.63
N PRO A 76 8.27 4.54 18.19
CA PRO A 76 8.68 4.56 16.79
C PRO A 76 8.88 3.15 16.19
N ARG A 77 9.37 2.19 17.01
CA ARG A 77 9.54 0.80 16.60
C ARG A 77 8.20 0.12 16.34
N LEU A 78 7.23 0.22 17.23
CA LEU A 78 5.90 -0.34 17.06
C LEU A 78 5.18 0.26 15.85
N ARG A 79 5.31 1.57 15.65
CA ARG A 79 4.79 2.25 14.47
C ARG A 79 5.42 1.73 13.18
N SER A 80 6.74 1.51 13.17
CA SER A 80 7.45 0.94 12.02
C SER A 80 7.02 -0.49 11.72
N SER A 81 6.82 -1.31 12.75
CA SER A 81 6.27 -2.67 12.61
C SER A 81 4.86 -2.64 12.04
N ALA A 82 3.98 -1.78 12.55
CA ALA A 82 2.63 -1.62 12.02
C ALA A 82 2.63 -1.13 10.56
N LYS A 83 3.55 -0.26 10.18
CA LYS A 83 3.75 0.13 8.78
C LYS A 83 4.07 -1.08 7.91
N ALA A 84 5.00 -1.93 8.34
CA ALA A 84 5.37 -3.15 7.60
C ALA A 84 4.19 -4.15 7.53
N ILE A 85 3.38 -4.25 8.60
CA ILE A 85 2.18 -5.08 8.64
C ILE A 85 1.11 -4.55 7.67
N ASN A 86 0.78 -3.25 7.71
CA ASN A 86 -0.18 -2.63 6.79
C ASN A 86 0.15 -2.93 5.33
N PHE A 87 1.40 -2.68 4.93
CA PHE A 87 1.86 -2.96 3.57
C PHE A 87 1.96 -4.47 3.29
N GLY A 88 2.39 -5.25 4.28
CA GLY A 88 2.48 -6.71 4.17
C GLY A 88 1.12 -7.33 3.83
N ILE A 89 0.07 -6.93 4.51
CA ILE A 89 -1.30 -7.38 4.26
C ILE A 89 -1.74 -7.01 2.85
N MET A 90 -1.59 -5.74 2.46
CA MET A 90 -1.96 -5.28 1.12
C MET A 90 -1.25 -6.07 0.01
N TYR A 91 0.02 -6.37 0.20
CA TYR A 91 0.82 -7.10 -0.80
C TYR A 91 0.76 -8.62 -0.63
N GLY A 92 -0.09 -9.14 0.27
CA GLY A 92 -0.27 -10.57 0.50
C GLY A 92 0.98 -11.26 1.02
N LYS A 93 1.80 -10.58 1.84
CA LYS A 93 2.95 -11.19 2.49
C LYS A 93 2.50 -12.19 3.55
N GLY A 94 3.10 -13.38 3.55
CA GLY A 94 2.92 -14.35 4.63
C GLY A 94 3.80 -14.03 5.85
N ALA A 95 3.54 -14.74 6.94
CA ALA A 95 4.23 -14.56 8.23
C ALA A 95 5.76 -14.67 8.11
N TYR A 96 6.29 -15.56 7.27
CA TYR A 96 7.73 -15.72 7.07
C TYR A 96 8.39 -14.45 6.52
N SER A 97 7.81 -13.86 5.47
CA SER A 97 8.35 -12.63 4.88
C SER A 97 8.21 -11.44 5.82
N LEU A 98 7.07 -11.34 6.52
CA LEU A 98 6.83 -10.28 7.49
C LEU A 98 7.82 -10.36 8.66
N ALA A 99 8.05 -11.56 9.20
CA ALA A 99 9.00 -11.80 10.28
C ALA A 99 10.39 -11.26 9.95
N LYS A 100 10.85 -11.52 8.72
CA LYS A 100 12.15 -11.01 8.23
C LYS A 100 12.18 -9.48 8.14
N ASP A 101 11.08 -8.86 7.70
CA ASP A 101 10.99 -7.40 7.52
C ASP A 101 11.02 -6.64 8.85
N ILE A 102 10.38 -7.20 9.90
CA ILE A 102 10.25 -6.52 11.20
C ILE A 102 11.19 -7.07 12.29
N GLY A 103 11.97 -8.10 11.95
CA GLY A 103 12.99 -8.66 12.86
C GLY A 103 12.40 -9.40 14.07
N VAL A 104 11.33 -10.18 13.85
CA VAL A 104 10.68 -11.02 14.88
C VAL A 104 10.63 -12.47 14.45
N SER A 105 10.20 -13.36 15.35
CA SER A 105 9.96 -14.77 15.00
C SER A 105 8.76 -14.92 14.05
N VAL A 106 8.72 -16.00 13.26
CA VAL A 106 7.59 -16.30 12.38
C VAL A 106 6.29 -16.46 13.16
N LYS A 107 6.36 -17.01 14.37
CA LYS A 107 5.20 -17.16 15.26
C LYS A 107 4.62 -15.81 15.70
N GLU A 108 5.48 -14.85 16.04
CA GLU A 108 5.04 -13.49 16.37
C GLU A 108 4.47 -12.76 15.17
N ALA A 109 5.10 -12.88 14.00
CA ALA A 109 4.58 -12.29 12.76
C ALA A 109 3.20 -12.86 12.38
N ASP A 110 2.98 -14.17 12.56
CA ASP A 110 1.69 -14.81 12.35
C ASP A 110 0.63 -14.28 13.32
N ALA A 111 1.00 -14.11 14.60
CA ALA A 111 0.11 -13.51 15.60
C ALA A 111 -0.25 -12.05 15.22
N PHE A 112 0.69 -11.26 14.74
CA PHE A 112 0.42 -9.90 14.28
C PHE A 112 -0.51 -9.86 13.07
N LEU A 113 -0.33 -10.75 12.08
CA LEU A 113 -1.24 -10.87 10.96
C LEU A 113 -2.66 -11.22 11.39
N LYS A 114 -2.81 -12.20 12.29
CA LYS A 114 -4.11 -12.60 12.85
C LYS A 114 -4.77 -11.46 13.62
N ASN A 115 -4.02 -10.77 14.48
CA ASN A 115 -4.52 -9.63 15.23
C ASN A 115 -4.96 -8.48 14.31
N TYR A 116 -4.20 -8.23 13.24
CA TYR A 116 -4.59 -7.24 12.22
C TYR A 116 -5.91 -7.61 11.55
N LEU A 117 -6.03 -8.83 11.05
CA LEU A 117 -7.25 -9.28 10.36
C LEU A 117 -8.47 -9.32 11.29
N ALA A 118 -8.27 -9.64 12.58
CA ALA A 118 -9.31 -9.55 13.59
C ALA A 118 -9.69 -8.09 13.91
N ALA A 119 -8.71 -7.19 13.90
CA ALA A 119 -8.91 -5.77 14.15
C ALA A 119 -9.59 -5.03 12.98
N PHE A 120 -9.41 -5.54 11.75
CA PHE A 120 -9.94 -4.97 10.51
C PHE A 120 -10.71 -6.04 9.69
N PRO A 121 -11.88 -6.49 10.18
CA PRO A 121 -12.62 -7.59 9.56
C PRO A 121 -13.09 -7.27 8.13
N ASN A 122 -13.41 -6.02 7.83
CA ASN A 122 -13.79 -5.60 6.49
C ASN A 122 -12.64 -5.75 5.50
N VAL A 123 -11.39 -5.50 5.93
CA VAL A 123 -10.20 -5.73 5.11
C VAL A 123 -10.02 -7.21 4.83
N SER A 124 -10.16 -8.07 5.85
CA SER A 124 -10.07 -9.53 5.69
C SER A 124 -11.11 -10.05 4.69
N GLY A 125 -12.39 -9.71 4.92
CA GLY A 125 -13.48 -10.12 4.05
C GLY A 125 -13.32 -9.65 2.60
N TYR A 126 -12.83 -8.41 2.41
CA TYR A 126 -12.52 -7.88 1.08
C TYR A 126 -11.42 -8.68 0.38
N MET A 127 -10.33 -9.01 1.09
CA MET A 127 -9.21 -9.77 0.51
C MET A 127 -9.65 -11.16 0.06
N ASP A 128 -10.43 -11.86 0.87
CA ASP A 128 -10.94 -13.19 0.56
C ASP A 128 -11.92 -13.16 -0.63
N LYS A 129 -12.84 -12.20 -0.61
CA LYS A 129 -13.79 -11.97 -1.71
C LYS A 129 -13.06 -11.65 -3.02
N THR A 130 -12.05 -10.79 -2.98
CA THR A 130 -11.28 -10.41 -4.17
C THR A 130 -10.61 -11.62 -4.82
N ILE A 131 -10.05 -12.55 -4.03
CA ILE A 131 -9.45 -13.78 -4.55
C ILE A 131 -10.51 -14.69 -5.13
N ALA A 132 -11.65 -14.87 -4.44
CA ALA A 132 -12.74 -15.71 -4.92
C ALA A 132 -13.29 -15.20 -6.26
N ASP A 133 -13.57 -13.90 -6.34
CA ASP A 133 -14.05 -13.24 -7.55
C ASP A 133 -13.03 -13.33 -8.70
N ALA A 134 -11.73 -13.15 -8.39
CA ALA A 134 -10.67 -13.29 -9.37
C ALA A 134 -10.54 -14.71 -9.93
N LYS A 135 -10.70 -15.72 -9.09
CA LYS A 135 -10.73 -17.14 -9.53
C LYS A 135 -11.93 -17.43 -10.42
N ALA A 136 -13.10 -16.89 -10.09
CA ALA A 136 -14.32 -17.08 -10.87
C ALA A 136 -14.30 -16.36 -12.22
N ASN A 137 -13.77 -15.13 -12.25
CA ASN A 137 -13.81 -14.25 -13.43
C ASN A 137 -12.53 -14.33 -14.29
N GLY A 138 -11.43 -14.83 -13.76
CA GLY A 138 -10.12 -14.83 -14.43
C GLY A 138 -9.39 -13.49 -14.44
N TYR A 139 -9.94 -12.47 -13.80
CA TYR A 139 -9.33 -11.13 -13.71
C TYR A 139 -9.73 -10.39 -12.44
N VAL A 140 -9.02 -9.31 -12.14
CA VAL A 140 -9.39 -8.27 -11.18
C VAL A 140 -9.48 -6.92 -11.87
N SER A 141 -10.17 -5.95 -11.25
CA SER A 141 -10.28 -4.59 -11.77
C SER A 141 -9.97 -3.53 -10.73
N THR A 142 -9.53 -2.36 -11.20
CA THR A 142 -9.42 -1.13 -10.41
C THR A 142 -10.81 -0.48 -10.25
N LEU A 143 -10.92 0.52 -9.38
CA LEU A 143 -12.14 1.34 -9.25
C LEU A 143 -12.49 2.09 -10.56
N PHE A 144 -11.50 2.34 -11.41
CA PHE A 144 -11.71 2.96 -12.73
C PHE A 144 -12.02 1.95 -13.83
N GLY A 145 -12.22 0.66 -13.49
CA GLY A 145 -12.61 -0.39 -14.44
C GLY A 145 -11.46 -0.98 -15.26
N ARG A 146 -10.20 -0.59 -15.01
CA ARG A 146 -9.05 -1.21 -15.68
C ARG A 146 -8.88 -2.63 -15.19
N ARG A 147 -8.90 -3.61 -16.12
CA ARG A 147 -8.83 -5.03 -15.82
C ARG A 147 -7.41 -5.56 -15.94
N ARG A 148 -7.07 -6.51 -15.07
CA ARG A 148 -5.87 -7.32 -15.13
C ARG A 148 -6.26 -8.81 -15.16
N ALA A 149 -5.97 -9.49 -16.27
CA ALA A 149 -6.11 -10.92 -16.36
C ALA A 149 -5.11 -11.62 -15.43
N LEU A 150 -5.54 -12.73 -14.80
CA LEU A 150 -4.76 -13.49 -13.83
C LEU A 150 -4.81 -14.99 -14.16
N PRO A 151 -4.20 -15.40 -15.29
CA PRO A 151 -4.16 -16.82 -15.68
C PRO A 151 -3.41 -17.68 -14.65
N GLU A 152 -2.56 -17.08 -13.84
CA GLU A 152 -1.81 -17.74 -12.76
C GLU A 152 -2.73 -18.42 -11.74
N LEU A 153 -3.93 -17.90 -11.53
CA LEU A 153 -4.90 -18.46 -10.57
C LEU A 153 -5.41 -19.85 -10.95
N ALA A 154 -5.39 -20.19 -12.24
CA ALA A 154 -5.77 -21.50 -12.74
C ALA A 154 -4.61 -22.52 -12.75
N SER A 155 -3.39 -22.12 -12.37
CA SER A 155 -2.20 -22.98 -12.40
C SER A 155 -2.29 -24.08 -11.36
N SER A 156 -1.89 -25.30 -11.74
CA SER A 156 -1.69 -26.42 -10.82
C SER A 156 -0.45 -26.23 -9.93
N ASN A 157 0.52 -25.42 -10.38
CA ASN A 157 1.70 -25.08 -9.59
C ASN A 157 1.35 -24.13 -8.45
N PHE A 158 1.61 -24.56 -7.22
CA PHE A 158 1.32 -23.77 -6.01
C PHE A 158 1.98 -22.38 -6.00
N ASN A 159 3.27 -22.30 -6.41
CA ASN A 159 4.00 -21.02 -6.39
C ASN A 159 3.43 -20.02 -7.40
N VAL A 160 3.04 -20.49 -8.59
CA VAL A 160 2.41 -19.67 -9.63
C VAL A 160 1.04 -19.20 -9.13
N ARG A 161 0.22 -20.10 -8.61
CA ARG A 161 -1.11 -19.77 -8.08
C ARG A 161 -1.02 -18.78 -6.91
N SER A 162 -0.10 -19.00 -5.96
CA SER A 162 0.13 -18.08 -4.83
C SER A 162 0.59 -16.69 -5.31
N SER A 163 1.38 -16.63 -6.39
CA SER A 163 1.73 -15.34 -7.02
C SER A 163 0.50 -14.66 -7.61
N GLY A 164 -0.38 -15.40 -8.30
CA GLY A 164 -1.65 -14.90 -8.80
C GLY A 164 -2.54 -14.32 -7.70
N GLU A 165 -2.63 -14.99 -6.54
CA GLU A 165 -3.40 -14.51 -5.40
C GLU A 165 -2.84 -13.21 -4.81
N ARG A 166 -1.51 -13.05 -4.75
CA ARG A 166 -0.88 -11.77 -4.36
C ARG A 166 -1.19 -10.66 -5.36
N LEU A 167 -1.15 -10.95 -6.65
CA LEU A 167 -1.51 -9.99 -7.70
C LEU A 167 -3.00 -9.60 -7.62
N ALA A 168 -3.88 -10.57 -7.31
CA ALA A 168 -5.30 -10.31 -7.13
C ALA A 168 -5.57 -9.34 -5.98
N ARG A 169 -4.91 -9.52 -4.83
CA ARG A 169 -5.05 -8.63 -3.67
C ARG A 169 -4.53 -7.22 -3.93
N ASN A 170 -3.38 -7.11 -4.60
CA ASN A 170 -2.67 -5.84 -4.76
C ASN A 170 -3.22 -4.97 -5.90
N THR A 171 -3.62 -5.58 -7.01
CA THR A 171 -4.00 -4.83 -8.23
C THR A 171 -5.16 -3.84 -8.03
N PRO A 172 -6.24 -4.15 -7.28
CA PRO A 172 -7.33 -3.19 -7.09
C PRO A 172 -6.88 -1.92 -6.36
N THR A 173 -6.03 -2.01 -5.36
CA THR A 173 -5.55 -0.85 -4.60
C THR A 173 -4.43 -0.10 -5.32
N GLN A 174 -3.36 -0.76 -5.68
CA GLN A 174 -2.22 -0.15 -6.38
C GLN A 174 -2.61 0.37 -7.76
N GLY A 175 -3.37 -0.43 -8.53
CA GLY A 175 -3.83 -0.02 -9.85
C GLY A 175 -4.77 1.18 -9.80
N THR A 176 -5.64 1.26 -8.78
CA THR A 176 -6.49 2.44 -8.57
C THR A 176 -5.66 3.68 -8.22
N ALA A 177 -4.59 3.53 -7.42
CA ALA A 177 -3.65 4.62 -7.14
C ALA A 177 -3.01 5.13 -8.43
N ASP A 178 -2.51 4.23 -9.27
CA ASP A 178 -1.93 4.58 -10.59
C ASP A 178 -2.95 5.31 -11.48
N ASP A 179 -4.19 4.84 -11.50
CA ASP A 179 -5.26 5.44 -12.31
C ASP A 179 -5.65 6.83 -11.79
N ALA A 180 -5.62 7.06 -10.46
CA ALA A 180 -5.88 8.36 -9.85
C ALA A 180 -4.73 9.37 -10.09
N ILE A 181 -3.48 8.91 -10.07
CA ILE A 181 -2.30 9.76 -10.27
C ILE A 181 -2.22 10.29 -11.70
N LYS A 182 -2.59 9.51 -12.72
CA LYS A 182 -2.52 9.91 -14.12
C LYS A 182 -3.32 11.18 -14.45
N PRO A 183 -4.64 11.26 -14.14
CA PRO A 183 -5.42 12.48 -14.35
C PRO A 183 -4.90 13.66 -13.53
N ALA A 184 -4.43 13.40 -12.29
CA ALA A 184 -3.87 14.45 -11.44
C ALA A 184 -2.61 15.07 -12.04
N ASN A 185 -1.71 14.24 -12.60
CA ASN A 185 -0.51 14.71 -13.29
C ASN A 185 -0.88 15.55 -14.52
N VAL A 186 -1.88 15.15 -15.30
CA VAL A 186 -2.35 15.91 -16.47
C VAL A 186 -3.00 17.22 -16.03
N ALA A 187 -3.86 17.20 -15.02
CA ALA A 187 -4.55 18.38 -14.51
C ALA A 187 -3.60 19.37 -13.79
N GLY A 188 -2.57 18.85 -13.12
CA GLY A 188 -1.56 19.64 -12.43
C GLY A 188 -0.53 20.30 -13.35
N TRP A 189 -0.50 19.91 -14.63
CA TRP A 189 0.44 20.47 -15.61
C TRP A 189 -0.06 21.82 -16.13
N LYS A 190 -0.03 22.82 -15.27
CA LYS A 190 -0.13 24.22 -15.69
C LYS A 190 1.28 24.80 -15.78
N PRO A 191 1.62 25.60 -16.83
CA PRO A 191 2.92 26.26 -16.89
C PRO A 191 3.13 27.07 -15.61
N VAL A 192 4.21 26.80 -14.89
CA VAL A 192 4.64 27.62 -13.76
C VAL A 192 5.03 28.97 -14.35
N GLY A 193 4.18 29.98 -14.19
CA GLY A 193 4.41 31.30 -14.78
C GLY A 193 3.20 31.94 -15.45
N ALA A 194 2.09 31.21 -15.62
CA ALA A 194 0.82 31.80 -16.08
C ALA A 194 0.00 32.49 -14.96
N GLY A 195 0.61 32.71 -13.81
CA GLY A 195 0.02 33.37 -12.64
C GLY A 195 0.59 34.76 -12.45
N LYS A 196 -0.11 35.73 -13.01
CA LYS A 196 -0.18 37.19 -12.66
C LYS A 196 1.14 37.87 -12.29
N LYS A 197 1.53 38.78 -13.18
CA LYS A 197 2.21 40.02 -12.80
C LYS A 197 1.43 40.77 -11.74
#